data_9b1e8697009adc1d768f4cfea9cc05e6
#
_entry.id   9b1e8697009adc1d768f4cfea9cc05e6
#
_cell.length_a   1.000
_cell.length_b   1.000
_cell.length_c   1.000
_cell.angle_alpha   90.00
_cell.angle_beta   90.00
_cell.angle_gamma   90.00
#
_symmetry.space_group_name_H-M   'P 1'
#
loop_
_entity.id
_entity.type
_entity.pdbx_description
1 polymer ?
#
loop_
_entity_poly.entity_id
_entity_poly.type
_entity_poly.pdbx_seq_one_letter_code
_entity_poly.pdbx_strand_id
1 'polypeptide(L)'
;MFNSFTSSKDYYGDGEDDDFQLGHEVDLNIIRFADVLLMHSELTQTADGINKVRARAKLPAVTYSETALRNERRWELAFEGTRWADIRRWGIAEQALSNQLGSDIWNRGVATVMKNQGAGYAARYAATKGFMPIPQSEIDLSNGVLKQNAGWDASAVFVSWNE
;
A
#
# COMPACT_ATOMS: atom_id res chain seq x y z
N MET A 1 -20.04 4.09 3.11
CA MET A 1 -20.59 5.42 2.83
C MET A 1 -19.43 6.38 3.01
N PHE A 2 -18.85 6.87 1.91
CA PHE A 2 -17.82 7.90 2.02
C PHE A 2 -18.53 9.21 2.36
N ASN A 3 -18.30 9.76 3.53
CA ASN A 3 -18.67 11.14 3.79
C ASN A 3 -17.77 12.01 2.89
N SER A 4 -18.37 12.69 1.94
CA SER A 4 -17.67 13.73 1.21
C SER A 4 -17.33 14.84 2.22
N PHE A 5 -16.05 15.09 2.42
CA PHE A 5 -15.59 16.25 3.16
C PHE A 5 -16.02 17.50 2.40
N THR A 6 -17.02 18.19 2.91
CA THR A 6 -17.55 19.40 2.24
C THR A 6 -16.78 20.65 2.62
N SER A 7 -16.18 20.70 3.79
CA SER A 7 -15.15 21.69 4.16
C SER A 7 -14.46 21.29 5.46
N SER A 8 -13.24 21.77 5.69
CA SER A 8 -12.54 21.60 6.97
C SER A 8 -13.31 22.25 8.12
N LYS A 9 -13.98 23.38 7.88
CA LYS A 9 -14.80 24.10 8.86
C LYS A 9 -15.95 23.29 9.45
N ASP A 10 -16.59 22.43 8.64
CA ASP A 10 -17.73 21.61 9.06
C ASP A 10 -17.29 20.48 10.00
N TYR A 11 -16.00 20.19 10.05
CA TYR A 11 -15.44 19.06 10.79
C TYR A 11 -14.68 19.46 12.06
N TYR A 12 -14.07 20.65 12.10
CA TYR A 12 -13.13 21.04 13.15
C TYR A 12 -13.59 22.21 14.02
N GLY A 13 -14.78 22.78 13.76
CA GLY A 13 -15.25 23.97 14.47
C GLY A 13 -14.44 25.24 14.11
N ASP A 14 -14.77 26.35 14.76
CA ASP A 14 -14.21 27.68 14.47
C ASP A 14 -12.85 27.94 15.14
N GLY A 15 -12.04 26.90 15.41
CA GLY A 15 -10.71 27.04 16.00
C GLY A 15 -9.70 27.61 15.02
N GLU A 16 -8.93 28.59 15.48
CA GLU A 16 -7.88 29.26 14.68
C GLU A 16 -6.67 28.37 14.36
N ASP A 17 -6.58 27.17 14.97
CA ASP A 17 -5.53 26.18 14.77
C ASP A 17 -6.04 24.99 13.94
N ASP A 18 -6.31 25.23 12.66
CA ASP A 18 -6.66 24.21 11.67
C ASP A 18 -5.40 23.41 11.26
N ASP A 19 -4.85 22.62 12.17
CA ASP A 19 -3.85 21.65 11.78
C ASP A 19 -4.57 20.44 11.17
N PHE A 20 -4.70 20.48 9.84
CA PHE A 20 -5.30 19.43 9.04
C PHE A 20 -4.76 18.02 9.34
N GLN A 21 -3.55 17.94 9.88
CA GLN A 21 -2.90 16.67 10.20
C GLN A 21 -3.26 16.14 11.60
N LEU A 22 -3.60 17.01 12.54
CA LEU A 22 -3.85 16.65 13.94
C LEU A 22 -5.34 16.66 14.34
N GLY A 23 -6.18 17.31 13.55
CA GLY A 23 -7.62 17.49 13.86
C GLY A 23 -8.53 16.35 13.38
N HIS A 24 -8.03 15.15 13.07
CA HIS A 24 -8.87 14.06 12.62
C HIS A 24 -9.50 13.30 13.79
N GLU A 25 -10.79 13.51 14.00
CA GLU A 25 -11.61 12.74 14.99
C GLU A 25 -12.10 11.40 14.44
N VAL A 26 -11.71 11.02 13.22
CA VAL A 26 -12.14 9.78 12.57
C VAL A 26 -11.18 8.66 12.93
N ASP A 27 -11.71 7.61 13.55
CA ASP A 27 -10.94 6.42 13.89
C ASP A 27 -10.32 5.77 12.65
N LEU A 28 -9.03 5.47 12.73
CA LEU A 28 -8.36 4.64 11.74
C LEU A 28 -8.72 3.17 11.97
N ASN A 29 -9.53 2.61 11.09
CA ASN A 29 -9.83 1.19 11.10
C ASN A 29 -8.61 0.38 10.64
N ILE A 30 -7.93 -0.28 11.57
CA ILE A 30 -6.76 -1.13 11.27
C ILE A 30 -7.20 -2.46 10.64
N ILE A 31 -8.29 -3.04 11.14
CA ILE A 31 -8.88 -4.29 10.65
C ILE A 31 -10.40 -4.13 10.61
N ARG A 32 -11.02 -4.57 9.53
CA ARG A 32 -12.48 -4.61 9.42
C ARG A 32 -12.98 -5.98 9.01
N PHE A 33 -14.26 -6.24 9.22
CA PHE A 33 -14.84 -7.58 9.05
C PHE A 33 -14.65 -8.16 7.62
N ALA A 34 -14.65 -7.31 6.58
CA ALA A 34 -14.37 -7.77 5.22
C ALA A 34 -12.95 -8.35 5.09
N ASP A 35 -11.94 -7.74 5.75
CA ASP A 35 -10.58 -8.28 5.77
C ASP A 35 -10.55 -9.66 6.45
N VAL A 36 -11.23 -9.82 7.59
CA VAL A 36 -11.35 -11.12 8.29
C VAL A 36 -12.00 -12.17 7.39
N LEU A 37 -13.06 -11.82 6.66
CA LEU A 37 -13.72 -12.74 5.72
C LEU A 37 -12.77 -13.17 4.59
N LEU A 38 -11.98 -12.25 4.06
CA LEU A 38 -11.01 -12.55 3.01
C LEU A 38 -9.82 -13.36 3.53
N MET A 39 -9.34 -13.11 4.75
CA MET A 39 -8.35 -13.96 5.43
C MET A 39 -8.90 -15.37 5.65
N HIS A 40 -10.15 -15.51 6.08
CA HIS A 40 -10.80 -16.82 6.24
C HIS A 40 -10.83 -17.57 4.91
N SER A 41 -11.26 -16.92 3.82
CA SER A 41 -11.26 -17.53 2.49
C SER A 41 -9.87 -17.97 2.04
N GLU A 42 -8.84 -17.22 2.36
CA GLU A 42 -7.45 -17.56 2.03
C GLU A 42 -6.98 -18.83 2.77
N LEU A 43 -7.24 -18.88 4.07
CA LEU A 43 -6.81 -20.00 4.92
C LEU A 43 -7.58 -21.30 4.63
N THR A 44 -8.88 -21.18 4.35
CA THR A 44 -9.74 -22.35 4.09
C THR A 44 -9.77 -22.76 2.62
N GLN A 45 -9.23 -21.93 1.74
CA GLN A 45 -9.29 -22.10 0.29
C GLN A 45 -10.73 -22.24 -0.22
N THR A 46 -11.66 -21.50 0.39
CA THR A 46 -13.08 -21.47 0.00
C THR A 46 -13.51 -20.09 -0.46
N ALA A 47 -14.55 -20.02 -1.28
CA ALA A 47 -15.09 -18.75 -1.77
C ALA A 47 -16.07 -18.07 -0.79
N ASP A 48 -16.33 -18.66 0.38
CA ASP A 48 -17.39 -18.21 1.28
C ASP A 48 -17.22 -16.75 1.74
N GLY A 49 -16.04 -16.39 2.20
CA GLY A 49 -15.73 -15.03 2.62
C GLY A 49 -15.73 -14.05 1.44
N ILE A 50 -15.12 -14.45 0.32
CA ILE A 50 -15.12 -13.66 -0.93
C ILE A 50 -16.57 -13.38 -1.34
N ASN A 51 -17.43 -14.38 -1.38
CA ASN A 51 -18.80 -14.22 -1.85
C ASN A 51 -19.68 -13.43 -0.89
N LYS A 52 -19.39 -13.45 0.42
CA LYS A 52 -20.04 -12.54 1.38
C LYS A 52 -19.69 -11.06 1.12
N VAL A 53 -18.42 -10.77 0.83
CA VAL A 53 -17.96 -9.43 0.47
C VAL A 53 -18.62 -8.97 -0.84
N ARG A 54 -18.61 -9.83 -1.86
CA ARG A 54 -19.22 -9.56 -3.17
C ARG A 54 -20.73 -9.36 -3.09
N ALA A 55 -21.42 -10.17 -2.29
CA ALA A 55 -22.88 -10.03 -2.09
C ALA A 55 -23.26 -8.67 -1.48
N ARG A 56 -22.47 -8.16 -0.53
CA ARG A 56 -22.64 -6.80 0.01
C ARG A 56 -22.56 -5.72 -1.09
N ALA A 57 -21.64 -5.91 -2.05
CA ALA A 57 -21.46 -5.04 -3.19
C ALA A 57 -22.43 -5.33 -4.37
N LYS A 58 -23.37 -6.28 -4.20
CA LYS A 58 -24.29 -6.75 -5.24
C LYS A 58 -23.59 -7.30 -6.49
N LEU A 59 -22.43 -7.89 -6.31
CA LEU A 59 -21.66 -8.54 -7.36
C LEU A 59 -21.97 -10.06 -7.42
N PRO A 60 -21.86 -10.67 -8.60
CA PRO A 60 -22.07 -12.11 -8.74
C PRO A 60 -21.03 -12.93 -7.96
N ALA A 61 -21.45 -14.09 -7.47
CA ALA A 61 -20.54 -15.00 -6.80
C ALA A 61 -19.47 -15.56 -7.75
N VAL A 62 -18.32 -15.92 -7.18
CA VAL A 62 -17.19 -16.52 -7.91
C VAL A 62 -16.78 -17.83 -7.25
N THR A 63 -16.09 -18.69 -7.99
CA THR A 63 -15.40 -19.85 -7.43
C THR A 63 -14.08 -19.41 -6.79
N TYR A 64 -13.62 -20.15 -5.79
CA TYR A 64 -12.32 -19.86 -5.17
C TYR A 64 -11.18 -20.06 -6.18
N SER A 65 -10.31 -19.10 -6.20
CA SER A 65 -8.95 -19.19 -6.74
C SER A 65 -8.09 -18.14 -6.05
N GLU A 66 -6.78 -18.34 -6.01
CA GLU A 66 -5.87 -17.33 -5.49
C GLU A 66 -6.01 -15.99 -6.22
N THR A 67 -6.22 -16.04 -7.54
CA THR A 67 -6.44 -14.82 -8.34
C THR A 67 -7.73 -14.11 -7.93
N ALA A 68 -8.83 -14.84 -7.72
CA ALA A 68 -10.08 -14.26 -7.26
C ALA A 68 -9.92 -13.61 -5.88
N LEU A 69 -9.26 -14.29 -4.94
CA LEU A 69 -8.96 -13.77 -3.62
C LEU A 69 -8.10 -12.50 -3.69
N ARG A 70 -6.97 -12.56 -4.42
CA ARG A 70 -6.03 -11.44 -4.54
C ARG A 70 -6.68 -10.21 -5.17
N ASN A 71 -7.54 -10.42 -6.15
CA ASN A 71 -8.30 -9.34 -6.79
C ASN A 71 -9.33 -8.76 -5.82
N GLU A 72 -10.10 -9.60 -5.13
CA GLU A 72 -11.11 -9.13 -4.17
C GLU A 72 -10.45 -8.33 -3.03
N ARG A 73 -9.33 -8.80 -2.46
CA ARG A 73 -8.56 -8.04 -1.47
C ARG A 73 -8.09 -6.70 -2.02
N ARG A 74 -7.62 -6.67 -3.27
CA ARG A 74 -7.15 -5.44 -3.91
C ARG A 74 -8.26 -4.41 -4.07
N TRP A 75 -9.47 -4.85 -4.43
CA TRP A 75 -10.59 -3.95 -4.68
C TRP A 75 -11.29 -3.53 -3.38
N GLU A 76 -11.57 -4.49 -2.52
CA GLU A 76 -12.30 -4.27 -1.27
C GLU A 76 -11.50 -3.45 -0.25
N LEU A 77 -10.19 -3.68 -0.15
CA LEU A 77 -9.30 -3.03 0.81
C LEU A 77 -8.45 -1.91 0.17
N ALA A 78 -8.91 -1.38 -0.96
CA ALA A 78 -8.23 -0.27 -1.62
C ALA A 78 -8.11 0.94 -0.69
N PHE A 79 -6.93 1.55 -0.65
CA PHE A 79 -6.60 2.71 0.19
C PHE A 79 -6.58 2.46 1.71
N GLU A 80 -6.64 1.21 2.17
CA GLU A 80 -6.59 0.84 3.58
C GLU A 80 -5.19 0.39 4.06
N GLY A 81 -4.16 0.63 3.26
CA GLY A 81 -2.76 0.33 3.61
C GLY A 81 -2.34 -1.14 3.54
N THR A 82 -3.25 -2.07 3.30
CA THR A 82 -2.98 -3.52 3.35
C THR A 82 -2.19 -4.03 2.15
N ARG A 83 -2.23 -3.33 1.01
CA ARG A 83 -1.70 -3.81 -0.28
C ARG A 83 -0.21 -4.16 -0.24
N TRP A 84 0.60 -3.35 0.43
CA TRP A 84 2.04 -3.59 0.52
C TRP A 84 2.36 -4.90 1.24
N ALA A 85 1.70 -5.16 2.36
CA ALA A 85 1.83 -6.40 3.10
C ALA A 85 1.40 -7.61 2.25
N ASP A 86 0.27 -7.50 1.55
CA ASP A 86 -0.28 -8.56 0.70
C ASP A 86 0.69 -8.97 -0.42
N ILE A 87 1.19 -8.02 -1.21
CA ILE A 87 2.09 -8.35 -2.33
C ILE A 87 3.43 -8.93 -1.87
N ARG A 88 3.90 -8.54 -0.67
CA ARG A 88 5.12 -9.11 -0.08
C ARG A 88 4.91 -10.54 0.40
N ARG A 89 3.88 -10.81 1.18
CA ARG A 89 3.61 -12.15 1.73
C ARG A 89 3.24 -13.17 0.64
N TRP A 90 2.66 -12.72 -0.48
CA TRP A 90 2.40 -13.57 -1.64
C TRP A 90 3.61 -13.75 -2.57
N GLY A 91 4.72 -13.07 -2.32
CA GLY A 91 5.92 -13.14 -3.15
C GLY A 91 5.77 -12.56 -4.56
N ILE A 92 4.80 -11.67 -4.77
CA ILE A 92 4.51 -11.07 -6.09
C ILE A 92 4.90 -9.58 -6.19
N ALA A 93 5.66 -9.07 -5.22
CA ALA A 93 5.96 -7.63 -5.16
C ALA A 93 6.73 -7.15 -6.40
N GLU A 94 7.72 -7.88 -6.89
CA GLU A 94 8.47 -7.51 -8.09
C GLU A 94 7.57 -7.35 -9.31
N GLN A 95 6.70 -8.31 -9.54
CA GLN A 95 5.76 -8.26 -10.65
C GLN A 95 4.71 -7.16 -10.46
N ALA A 96 4.17 -7.01 -9.25
CA ALA A 96 3.17 -5.98 -8.95
C ALA A 96 3.73 -4.57 -9.15
N LEU A 97 5.00 -4.35 -8.80
CA LEU A 97 5.69 -3.08 -9.02
C LEU A 97 5.96 -2.83 -10.51
N SER A 98 6.40 -3.86 -11.24
CA SER A 98 6.64 -3.76 -12.68
C SER A 98 5.35 -3.47 -13.47
N ASN A 99 4.23 -4.06 -13.06
CA ASN A 99 2.95 -3.85 -13.71
C ASN A 99 2.38 -2.42 -13.57
N GLN A 100 2.98 -1.60 -12.70
CA GLN A 100 2.59 -0.18 -12.58
C GLN A 100 3.27 0.69 -13.64
N LEU A 101 4.34 0.21 -14.27
CA LEU A 101 5.04 0.96 -15.29
C LEU A 101 4.17 1.16 -16.53
N GLY A 102 4.23 2.36 -17.08
CA GLY A 102 3.40 2.74 -18.21
C GLY A 102 1.94 3.07 -17.85
N SER A 103 1.55 2.93 -16.58
CA SER A 103 0.20 3.33 -16.14
C SER A 103 0.07 4.85 -16.12
N ASP A 104 -1.09 5.34 -16.53
CA ASP A 104 -1.41 6.76 -16.44
C ASP A 104 -1.57 7.19 -14.98
N ILE A 105 -0.91 8.27 -14.63
CA ILE A 105 -1.05 8.93 -13.34
C ILE A 105 -1.66 10.31 -13.58
N TRP A 106 -2.78 10.57 -12.93
CA TRP A 106 -3.45 11.86 -13.02
C TRP A 106 -3.08 12.74 -11.81
N ASN A 107 -2.45 13.87 -12.08
CA ASN A 107 -2.15 14.86 -11.07
C ASN A 107 -2.75 16.19 -11.48
N ARG A 108 -3.75 16.68 -10.73
CA ARG A 108 -4.44 17.94 -10.97
C ARG A 108 -4.95 18.09 -12.42
N GLY A 109 -5.49 17.02 -12.99
CA GLY A 109 -6.00 17.01 -14.36
C GLY A 109 -4.95 16.84 -15.46
N VAL A 110 -3.67 16.69 -15.11
CA VAL A 110 -2.60 16.40 -16.06
C VAL A 110 -2.24 14.92 -16.00
N ALA A 111 -2.35 14.24 -17.14
CA ALA A 111 -1.91 12.86 -17.25
C ALA A 111 -0.39 12.80 -17.38
N THR A 112 0.21 11.93 -16.58
CA THR A 112 1.61 11.52 -16.71
C THR A 112 1.68 10.00 -16.73
N VAL A 113 2.79 9.46 -17.18
CA VAL A 113 3.00 8.00 -17.21
C VAL A 113 4.03 7.63 -16.17
N MET A 114 3.73 6.58 -15.38
CA MET A 114 4.70 6.06 -14.43
C MET A 114 5.91 5.50 -15.17
N LYS A 115 7.08 6.06 -14.92
CA LYS A 115 8.35 5.68 -15.55
C LYS A 115 9.23 4.90 -14.58
N ASN A 116 10.07 4.04 -15.11
CA ASN A 116 11.18 3.48 -14.35
C ASN A 116 12.16 4.59 -13.97
N GLN A 117 12.69 4.49 -12.78
CA GLN A 117 13.84 5.28 -12.34
C GLN A 117 15.03 4.36 -12.08
N GLY A 118 16.16 4.67 -12.69
CA GLY A 118 17.38 3.88 -12.60
C GLY A 118 17.15 2.43 -13.02
N ALA A 119 17.56 1.48 -12.16
CA ALA A 119 17.40 0.04 -12.42
C ALA A 119 15.92 -0.46 -12.37
N GLY A 120 14.99 0.42 -11.98
CA GLY A 120 13.57 0.11 -11.88
C GLY A 120 13.13 -0.43 -10.52
N TYR A 121 11.82 -0.37 -10.29
CA TYR A 121 11.21 -0.72 -9.00
C TYR A 121 11.39 -2.19 -8.63
N ALA A 122 11.28 -3.11 -9.60
CA ALA A 122 11.46 -4.54 -9.36
C ALA A 122 12.90 -4.86 -8.93
N ALA A 123 13.91 -4.31 -9.63
CA ALA A 123 15.31 -4.51 -9.28
C ALA A 123 15.64 -3.91 -7.90
N ARG A 124 15.10 -2.74 -7.58
CA ARG A 124 15.24 -2.14 -6.25
C ARG A 124 14.62 -3.01 -5.16
N TYR A 125 13.40 -3.53 -5.40
CA TYR A 125 12.77 -4.45 -4.46
C TYR A 125 13.59 -5.72 -4.26
N ALA A 126 14.09 -6.32 -5.34
CA ALA A 126 14.93 -7.52 -5.29
C ALA A 126 16.20 -7.29 -4.44
N ALA A 127 16.86 -6.14 -4.62
CA ALA A 127 18.06 -5.78 -3.87
C ALA A 127 17.79 -5.49 -2.38
N THR A 128 16.71 -4.76 -2.07
CA THR A 128 16.37 -4.33 -0.71
C THR A 128 15.45 -5.30 0.03
N LYS A 129 14.85 -6.26 -0.69
CA LYS A 129 13.76 -7.15 -0.20
C LYS A 129 12.61 -6.36 0.44
N GLY A 130 12.41 -5.12 -0.02
CA GLY A 130 11.38 -4.21 0.48
C GLY A 130 11.65 -3.64 1.87
N PHE A 131 12.87 -3.75 2.39
CA PHE A 131 13.27 -3.04 3.61
C PHE A 131 13.62 -1.59 3.28
N MET A 132 13.27 -0.70 4.21
CA MET A 132 13.67 0.71 4.15
C MET A 132 15.12 0.88 4.64
N PRO A 133 15.81 1.98 4.27
CA PRO A 133 17.11 2.27 4.83
C PRO A 133 17.00 2.60 6.31
N ILE A 134 18.02 2.21 7.08
CA ILE A 134 18.20 2.68 8.44
C ILE A 134 18.72 4.13 8.36
N PRO A 135 18.14 5.10 9.09
CA PRO A 135 18.64 6.46 9.10
C PRO A 135 20.13 6.50 9.47
N GLN A 136 20.91 7.31 8.76
CA GLN A 136 22.35 7.39 8.99
C GLN A 136 22.68 7.82 10.43
N SER A 137 21.88 8.71 11.00
CA SER A 137 22.03 9.13 12.40
C SER A 137 21.99 7.95 13.38
N GLU A 138 21.14 6.95 13.14
CA GLU A 138 21.03 5.77 14.00
C GLU A 138 22.27 4.85 13.85
N ILE A 139 22.77 4.74 12.61
CA ILE A 139 24.00 3.99 12.35
C ILE A 139 25.19 4.64 13.07
N ASP A 140 25.31 5.97 12.98
CA ASP A 140 26.39 6.72 13.61
C ASP A 140 26.32 6.62 15.14
N LEU A 141 25.14 6.79 15.72
CA LEU A 141 24.91 6.66 17.17
C LEU A 141 25.21 5.25 17.70
N SER A 142 25.08 4.22 16.87
CA SER A 142 25.35 2.84 17.26
C SER A 142 26.84 2.50 17.39
N ASN A 143 27.74 3.45 17.08
CA ASN A 143 29.18 3.23 17.04
C ASN A 143 29.59 2.01 16.18
N GLY A 144 28.93 1.83 15.04
CA GLY A 144 29.22 0.79 14.06
C GLY A 144 28.62 -0.59 14.36
N VAL A 145 27.76 -0.71 15.37
CA VAL A 145 27.03 -1.95 15.66
C VAL A 145 25.94 -2.17 14.61
N LEU A 146 25.14 -1.13 14.30
CA LEU A 146 24.14 -1.19 13.23
C LEU A 146 24.82 -1.11 11.87
N LYS A 147 24.39 -1.97 10.97
CA LYS A 147 24.80 -1.95 9.56
C LYS A 147 23.59 -1.63 8.71
N GLN A 148 23.83 -0.93 7.60
CA GLN A 148 22.76 -0.59 6.66
C GLN A 148 22.11 -1.85 6.09
N ASN A 149 20.82 -1.78 5.79
CA ASN A 149 20.09 -2.83 5.10
C ASN A 149 20.69 -3.07 3.71
N ALA A 150 20.66 -4.33 3.26
CA ALA A 150 21.12 -4.67 1.92
C ALA A 150 20.41 -3.81 0.84
N GLY A 151 21.16 -3.42 -0.18
CA GLY A 151 20.68 -2.57 -1.25
C GLY A 151 20.57 -1.07 -0.92
N TRP A 152 20.97 -0.66 0.28
CA TRP A 152 21.03 0.74 0.73
C TRP A 152 22.42 1.20 1.16
N ASP A 153 23.41 0.35 1.03
CA ASP A 153 24.80 0.70 1.28
C ASP A 153 25.37 1.60 0.16
N ALA A 154 26.58 2.10 0.40
CA ALA A 154 27.26 3.00 -0.54
C ALA A 154 27.55 2.39 -1.94
N SER A 155 27.43 1.06 -2.07
CA SER A 155 27.56 0.34 -3.35
C SER A 155 26.23 0.21 -4.09
N ALA A 156 25.12 0.64 -3.48
CA ALA A 156 23.81 0.57 -4.10
C ALA A 156 23.73 1.48 -5.33
N VAL A 157 23.53 0.87 -6.49
CA VAL A 157 23.42 1.57 -7.78
C VAL A 157 21.98 2.05 -7.99
N PHE A 158 21.43 2.78 -7.04
CA PHE A 158 20.11 3.39 -7.20
C PHE A 158 20.29 4.89 -7.40
N VAL A 159 19.84 5.35 -8.54
CA VAL A 159 19.76 6.78 -8.83
C VAL A 159 18.83 7.45 -7.79
N SER A 160 19.20 8.61 -7.30
CA SER A 160 18.37 9.37 -6.37
C SER A 160 17.03 9.73 -7.01
N TRP A 161 15.99 9.89 -6.19
CA TRP A 161 14.65 10.26 -6.68
C TRP A 161 14.56 11.67 -7.28
N ASN A 162 15.64 12.43 -7.20
CA ASN A 162 15.73 13.82 -7.63
C ASN A 162 16.37 14.01 -9.01
N GLU A 163 16.70 12.94 -9.72
CA GLU A 163 17.25 12.97 -11.09
C GLU A 163 16.24 12.55 -12.14
#